data_326a877278034c6a6c640bc9d171b0aa
#
_entry.id   326a877278034c6a6c640bc9d171b0aa
#
_cell.length_a   1.000
_cell.length_b   1.000
_cell.length_c   1.000
_cell.angle_alpha   90.00
_cell.angle_beta   90.00
_cell.angle_gamma   90.00
#
_symmetry.space_group_name_H-M   'P 1'
#
loop_
_entity.id
_entity.type
_entity.pdbx_description
1 polymer ?
#
loop_
_entity_poly.entity_id
_entity_poly.type
_entity_poly.pdbx_seq_one_letter_code
_entity_poly.pdbx_strand_id
1 'polypeptide(L)'
;MKTLILYSSREGQTKKIAEYIATQLRGEVKIEALTIDLDISNADRVIIGASIRYGHFNKVLDKFIKKQTALLNQKTTAFFAVNLTARKAGKDTPETNIYTRKFLQRISWQPHLVAVFAGALFYPRYSFFDRVMIRLIMKITGGETDTSKEVEYTDWDKVKSFVGKIEELN
;
A
#
# COMPACT_ATOMS: atom_id res chain seq x y z
N MET A 1 15.10 13.20 -11.90
CA MET A 1 13.75 12.61 -11.83
C MET A 1 13.12 13.02 -10.51
N LYS A 2 11.90 13.52 -10.56
CA LYS A 2 11.10 13.88 -9.39
C LYS A 2 10.08 12.78 -9.10
N THR A 3 10.22 12.14 -7.94
CA THR A 3 9.32 11.08 -7.51
C THR A 3 8.40 11.58 -6.41
N LEU A 4 7.11 11.35 -6.57
CA LEU A 4 6.09 11.60 -5.55
C LEU A 4 5.56 10.26 -5.04
N ILE A 5 5.68 10.04 -3.74
CA ILE A 5 5.12 8.86 -3.06
C ILE A 5 3.89 9.30 -2.27
N LEU A 6 2.75 8.72 -2.60
CA LEU A 6 1.48 8.96 -1.93
C LEU A 6 1.11 7.74 -1.10
N TYR A 7 0.67 7.97 0.13
CA TYR A 7 0.25 6.87 1.00
C TYR A 7 -1.13 7.10 1.60
N SER A 8 -1.90 6.03 1.70
CA SER A 8 -3.11 5.93 2.49
C SER A 8 -2.89 4.89 3.59
N SER A 9 -2.71 5.36 4.82
CA SER A 9 -2.36 4.53 5.97
C SER A 9 -3.35 4.76 7.11
N ARG A 10 -3.66 3.71 7.87
CA ARG A 10 -4.53 3.81 9.06
C ARG A 10 -3.70 3.93 10.34
N GLU A 11 -2.88 2.94 10.64
CA GLU A 11 -2.07 2.90 11.87
C GLU A 11 -0.57 3.16 11.64
N GLY A 12 -0.17 3.47 10.42
CA GLY A 12 1.17 3.95 10.10
C GLY A 12 2.08 2.97 9.36
N GLN A 13 1.70 1.70 9.15
CA GLN A 13 2.59 0.75 8.48
C GLN A 13 2.81 1.07 7.00
N THR A 14 1.76 1.44 6.27
CA THR A 14 1.88 1.85 4.87
C THR A 14 2.76 3.10 4.74
N LYS A 15 2.63 4.06 5.66
CA LYS A 15 3.50 5.23 5.72
C LYS A 15 4.96 4.82 5.95
N LYS A 16 5.22 3.92 6.90
CA LYS A 16 6.57 3.41 7.19
C LYS A 16 7.21 2.76 5.96
N ILE A 17 6.43 1.98 5.20
CA ILE A 17 6.90 1.38 3.94
C ILE A 17 7.21 2.47 2.90
N ALA A 18 6.34 3.47 2.75
CA ALA A 18 6.56 4.61 1.85
C ALA A 18 7.83 5.39 2.20
N GLU A 19 8.06 5.65 3.48
CA GLU A 19 9.27 6.32 4.00
C GLU A 19 10.52 5.49 3.69
N TYR A 20 10.49 4.18 3.92
CA TYR A 20 11.61 3.30 3.56
C TYR A 20 11.90 3.35 2.05
N ILE A 21 10.88 3.23 1.20
CA ILE A 21 11.04 3.32 -0.26
C ILE A 21 11.71 4.65 -0.62
N ALA A 22 11.28 5.76 -0.02
CA ALA A 22 11.85 7.08 -0.29
C ALA A 22 13.35 7.16 0.04
N THR A 23 13.79 6.52 1.12
CA THR A 23 15.23 6.51 1.50
C THR A 23 16.11 5.72 0.54
N GLN A 24 15.53 4.84 -0.26
CA GLN A 24 16.25 3.96 -1.17
C GLN A 24 16.24 4.46 -2.63
N LEU A 25 15.30 5.33 -3.00
CA LEU A 25 15.19 5.86 -4.35
C LEU A 25 16.19 6.99 -4.62
N ARG A 26 16.65 7.07 -5.87
CA ARG A 26 17.53 8.14 -6.34
C ARG A 26 16.71 9.34 -6.80
N GLY A 27 17.33 10.53 -6.74
CA GLY A 27 16.74 11.78 -7.20
C GLY A 27 15.98 12.54 -6.12
N GLU A 28 15.11 13.43 -6.54
CA GLU A 28 14.24 14.20 -5.64
C GLU A 28 13.01 13.36 -5.29
N VAL A 29 12.82 13.07 -4.01
CA VAL A 29 11.69 12.25 -3.55
C VAL A 29 10.87 13.03 -2.51
N LYS A 30 9.58 13.14 -2.77
CA LYS A 30 8.60 13.75 -1.85
C LYS A 30 7.58 12.68 -1.42
N ILE A 31 7.21 12.70 -0.15
CA ILE A 31 6.19 11.81 0.42
C ILE A 31 5.03 12.64 0.92
N GLU A 32 3.81 12.28 0.55
CA GLU A 32 2.60 12.95 1.04
C GLU A 32 1.49 11.94 1.36
N ALA A 33 0.68 12.29 2.37
CA ALA A 33 -0.56 11.58 2.61
C ALA A 33 -1.52 11.81 1.43
N LEU A 34 -2.17 10.74 0.98
CA LEU A 34 -3.10 10.80 -0.14
C LEU A 34 -4.34 11.63 0.21
N THR A 35 -4.61 12.64 -0.58
CA THR A 35 -5.85 13.43 -0.56
C THR A 35 -6.45 13.50 -1.97
N ILE A 36 -7.76 13.75 -2.06
CA ILE A 36 -8.47 13.74 -3.36
C ILE A 36 -7.93 14.82 -4.32
N ASP A 37 -7.55 15.98 -3.78
CA ASP A 37 -7.20 17.16 -4.57
C ASP A 37 -5.68 17.37 -4.72
N LEU A 38 -4.87 16.38 -4.35
CA LEU A 38 -3.44 16.47 -4.43
C LEU A 38 -2.98 16.58 -5.89
N ASP A 39 -2.13 17.57 -6.16
CA ASP A 39 -1.56 17.80 -7.50
C ASP A 39 -0.32 16.92 -7.75
N ILE A 40 -0.37 16.15 -8.81
CA ILE A 40 0.72 15.27 -9.26
C ILE A 40 1.41 15.76 -10.55
N SER A 41 1.03 16.93 -11.04
CA SER A 41 1.50 17.43 -12.35
C SER A 41 3.03 17.55 -12.44
N ASN A 42 3.67 17.98 -11.36
CA ASN A 42 5.12 18.25 -11.31
C ASN A 42 5.99 17.01 -11.06
N ALA A 43 5.40 15.83 -10.85
CA ALA A 43 6.13 14.58 -10.66
C ALA A 43 6.39 13.88 -12.00
N ASP A 44 7.59 13.37 -12.18
CA ASP A 44 7.92 12.49 -13.31
C ASP A 44 7.44 11.06 -13.03
N ARG A 45 7.56 10.64 -11.78
CA ARG A 45 7.17 9.30 -11.31
C ARG A 45 6.25 9.41 -10.08
N VAL A 46 5.18 8.63 -10.06
CA VAL A 46 4.23 8.58 -8.95
C VAL A 46 4.13 7.15 -8.42
N ILE A 47 4.32 6.99 -7.12
CA ILE A 47 4.17 5.72 -6.40
C ILE A 47 3.02 5.89 -5.42
N ILE A 48 2.05 5.00 -5.46
CA ILE A 48 0.90 5.02 -4.55
C ILE A 48 0.91 3.76 -3.68
N GLY A 49 0.90 3.95 -2.37
CA GLY A 49 0.75 2.88 -1.41
C GLY A 49 -0.55 3.00 -0.63
N ALA A 50 -1.26 1.90 -0.46
CA ALA A 50 -2.53 1.91 0.27
C ALA A 50 -2.75 0.62 1.07
N SER A 51 -3.32 0.77 2.26
CA SER A 51 -3.69 -0.35 3.12
C SER A 51 -5.12 -0.82 2.86
N ILE A 52 -5.31 -2.12 3.04
CA ILE A 52 -6.62 -2.78 2.98
C ILE A 52 -7.08 -3.09 4.39
N ARG A 53 -8.33 -2.77 4.70
CA ARG A 53 -9.02 -3.20 5.92
C ARG A 53 -10.40 -3.75 5.56
N TYR A 54 -10.75 -4.90 6.13
CA TYR A 54 -12.01 -5.60 5.84
C TYR A 54 -12.26 -5.79 4.33
N GLY A 55 -11.19 -6.07 3.58
CA GLY A 55 -11.26 -6.28 2.13
C GLY A 55 -11.36 -5.03 1.26
N HIS A 56 -11.26 -3.83 1.85
CA HIS A 56 -11.44 -2.57 1.14
C HIS A 56 -10.28 -1.61 1.35
N PHE A 57 -9.92 -0.88 0.28
CA PHE A 57 -9.11 0.33 0.38
C PHE A 57 -9.93 1.52 0.88
N ASN A 58 -9.27 2.54 1.39
CA ASN A 58 -9.93 3.80 1.72
C ASN A 58 -10.54 4.41 0.46
N LYS A 59 -11.77 4.94 0.59
CA LYS A 59 -12.51 5.57 -0.53
C LYS A 59 -11.77 6.75 -1.16
N VAL A 60 -10.87 7.40 -0.43
CA VAL A 60 -10.01 8.47 -0.95
C VAL A 60 -9.17 7.98 -2.12
N LEU A 61 -8.66 6.75 -2.06
CA LEU A 61 -7.87 6.14 -3.13
C LEU A 61 -8.70 6.05 -4.43
N ASP A 62 -9.90 5.51 -4.37
CA ASP A 62 -10.77 5.39 -5.55
C ASP A 62 -11.11 6.74 -6.16
N LYS A 63 -11.46 7.71 -5.33
CA LYS A 63 -11.79 9.07 -5.78
C LYS A 63 -10.60 9.77 -6.41
N PHE A 64 -9.43 9.66 -5.81
CA PHE A 64 -8.18 10.21 -6.34
C PHE A 64 -7.83 9.59 -7.70
N ILE A 65 -7.83 8.26 -7.79
CA ILE A 65 -7.52 7.55 -9.04
C ILE A 65 -8.50 7.94 -10.14
N LYS A 66 -9.80 7.95 -9.84
CA LYS A 66 -10.82 8.36 -10.81
C LYS A 66 -10.57 9.78 -11.36
N LYS A 67 -10.19 10.70 -10.48
CA LYS A 67 -9.87 12.10 -10.86
C LYS A 67 -8.60 12.21 -11.68
N GLN A 68 -7.57 11.42 -11.35
CA GLN A 68 -6.21 11.56 -11.88
C GLN A 68 -5.82 10.49 -12.91
N THR A 69 -6.74 9.61 -13.32
CA THR A 69 -6.44 8.48 -14.21
C THR A 69 -5.69 8.91 -15.48
N ALA A 70 -6.14 9.96 -16.15
CA ALA A 70 -5.53 10.43 -17.38
C ALA A 70 -4.05 10.84 -17.17
N LEU A 71 -3.79 11.56 -16.08
CA LEU A 71 -2.44 12.03 -15.77
C LEU A 71 -1.55 10.87 -15.25
N LEU A 72 -2.10 9.98 -14.43
CA LEU A 72 -1.39 8.79 -13.96
C LEU A 72 -0.95 7.89 -15.12
N ASN A 73 -1.79 7.70 -16.12
CA ASN A 73 -1.47 6.88 -17.29
C ASN A 73 -0.41 7.52 -18.22
N GLN A 74 -0.07 8.81 -18.05
CA GLN A 74 0.98 9.50 -18.80
C GLN A 74 2.34 9.49 -18.08
N LYS A 75 2.38 9.09 -16.82
CA LYS A 75 3.58 9.10 -15.98
C LYS A 75 4.10 7.68 -15.73
N THR A 76 5.36 7.59 -15.34
CA THR A 76 5.88 6.34 -14.75
C THR A 76 5.23 6.13 -13.39
N THR A 77 4.53 5.01 -13.20
CA THR A 77 3.76 4.77 -11.98
C THR A 77 3.97 3.39 -11.40
N ALA A 78 3.91 3.31 -10.07
CA ALA A 78 3.90 2.05 -9.33
C ALA A 78 2.84 2.09 -8.24
N PHE A 79 2.36 0.92 -7.87
CA PHE A 79 1.38 0.74 -6.79
C PHE A 79 1.82 -0.36 -5.84
N PHE A 80 1.62 -0.16 -4.55
CA PHE A 80 1.76 -1.23 -3.57
C PHE A 80 0.57 -1.28 -2.62
N ALA A 81 0.05 -2.48 -2.42
CA ALA A 81 -1.00 -2.76 -1.46
C ALA A 81 -0.39 -3.32 -0.17
N VAL A 82 -0.94 -2.94 0.96
CA VAL A 82 -0.53 -3.42 2.28
C VAL A 82 -1.72 -4.04 2.98
N ASN A 83 -1.62 -5.31 3.34
CA ASN A 83 -2.68 -6.02 4.05
C ASN A 83 -2.15 -7.20 4.88
N LEU A 84 -2.93 -7.63 5.88
CA LEU A 84 -2.57 -8.75 6.74
C LEU A 84 -2.68 -10.11 6.04
N THR A 85 -3.54 -10.24 5.04
CA THR A 85 -3.68 -11.49 4.27
C THR A 85 -2.39 -11.88 3.56
N ALA A 86 -1.61 -10.90 3.14
CA ALA A 86 -0.32 -11.10 2.47
C ALA A 86 0.77 -11.71 3.36
N ARG A 87 0.54 -11.86 4.67
CA ARG A 87 1.43 -12.63 5.56
C ARG A 87 1.44 -14.12 5.24
N LYS A 88 0.40 -14.62 4.57
CA LYS A 88 0.27 -16.02 4.19
C LYS A 88 0.96 -16.28 2.85
N ALA A 89 1.69 -17.39 2.78
CA ALA A 89 2.29 -17.87 1.55
C ALA A 89 1.23 -18.02 0.45
N GLY A 90 1.55 -17.57 -0.77
CA GLY A 90 0.63 -17.61 -1.90
C GLY A 90 -0.49 -16.57 -1.88
N LYS A 91 -0.42 -15.56 -1.00
CA LYS A 91 -1.38 -14.44 -0.92
C LYS A 91 -0.71 -13.07 -1.03
N ASP A 92 0.52 -13.02 -1.44
CA ASP A 92 1.42 -11.87 -1.39
C ASP A 92 1.88 -11.36 -2.77
N THR A 93 1.15 -11.71 -3.82
CA THR A 93 1.37 -11.17 -5.18
C THR A 93 0.11 -10.47 -5.69
N PRO A 94 0.21 -9.58 -6.69
CA PRO A 94 -0.95 -8.91 -7.29
C PRO A 94 -2.00 -9.89 -7.83
N GLU A 95 -1.56 -11.03 -8.35
CA GLU A 95 -2.43 -12.05 -8.94
C GLU A 95 -3.09 -12.94 -7.88
N THR A 96 -2.39 -13.24 -6.81
CA THR A 96 -2.84 -14.17 -5.76
C THR A 96 -3.54 -13.48 -4.59
N ASN A 97 -3.30 -12.18 -4.38
CA ASN A 97 -4.02 -11.39 -3.39
C ASN A 97 -5.35 -10.92 -3.98
N ILE A 98 -6.45 -11.52 -3.55
CA ILE A 98 -7.77 -11.31 -4.14
C ILE A 98 -8.21 -9.83 -4.11
N TYR A 99 -7.86 -9.10 -3.06
CA TYR A 99 -8.27 -7.69 -2.90
C TYR A 99 -7.53 -6.78 -3.89
N THR A 100 -6.23 -6.97 -4.04
CA THR A 100 -5.39 -6.25 -5.00
C THR A 100 -5.79 -6.57 -6.43
N ARG A 101 -6.01 -7.85 -6.75
CA ARG A 101 -6.46 -8.29 -8.07
C ARG A 101 -7.79 -7.65 -8.47
N LYS A 102 -8.80 -7.69 -7.59
CA LYS A 102 -10.11 -7.06 -7.85
C LYS A 102 -10.00 -5.55 -8.01
N PHE A 103 -9.16 -4.90 -7.22
CA PHE A 103 -8.90 -3.47 -7.34
C PHE A 103 -8.33 -3.11 -8.71
N LEU A 104 -7.28 -3.80 -9.16
CA LEU A 104 -6.67 -3.57 -10.47
C LEU A 104 -7.62 -3.83 -11.64
N GLN A 105 -8.54 -4.77 -11.50
CA GLN A 105 -9.55 -5.07 -12.53
C GLN A 105 -10.61 -3.98 -12.69
N ARG A 106 -10.92 -3.23 -11.62
CA ARG A 106 -11.99 -2.23 -11.64
C ARG A 106 -11.52 -0.79 -11.90
N ILE A 107 -10.22 -0.50 -11.82
CA ILE A 107 -9.68 0.82 -12.09
C ILE A 107 -9.22 0.96 -13.54
N SER A 108 -9.26 2.20 -14.08
CA SER A 108 -8.78 2.51 -15.43
C SER A 108 -7.31 2.93 -15.47
N TRP A 109 -6.70 3.22 -14.31
CA TRP A 109 -5.28 3.43 -14.21
C TRP A 109 -4.53 2.11 -14.32
N GLN A 110 -3.47 2.09 -15.12
CA GLN A 110 -2.62 0.90 -15.33
C GLN A 110 -1.22 1.18 -14.77
N PRO A 111 -0.94 0.85 -13.49
CA PRO A 111 0.40 0.99 -12.94
C PRO A 111 1.43 0.13 -13.71
N HIS A 112 2.62 0.66 -13.94
CA HIS A 112 3.72 -0.09 -14.59
C HIS A 112 4.24 -1.22 -13.70
N LEU A 113 4.16 -1.04 -12.38
CA LEU A 113 4.63 -2.00 -11.40
C LEU A 113 3.67 -2.08 -10.23
N VAL A 114 3.37 -3.29 -9.78
CA VAL A 114 2.51 -3.54 -8.63
C VAL A 114 3.17 -4.51 -7.67
N ALA A 115 3.10 -4.23 -6.37
CA ALA A 115 3.53 -5.13 -5.31
C ALA A 115 2.47 -5.28 -4.23
N VAL A 116 2.56 -6.36 -3.48
CA VAL A 116 1.74 -6.61 -2.30
C VAL A 116 2.64 -6.93 -1.13
N PHE A 117 2.49 -6.20 -0.03
CA PHE A 117 3.27 -6.39 1.18
C PHE A 117 2.36 -6.77 2.34
N ALA A 118 2.84 -7.67 3.18
CA ALA A 118 2.22 -7.90 4.47
C ALA A 118 2.34 -6.63 5.33
N GLY A 119 1.28 -6.30 6.04
CA GLY A 119 1.25 -5.14 6.92
C GLY A 119 1.72 -5.44 8.33
N ALA A 120 1.12 -4.77 9.30
CA ALA A 120 1.38 -4.96 10.71
C ALA A 120 0.07 -5.01 11.50
N LEU A 121 0.13 -5.66 12.65
CA LEU A 121 -0.96 -5.80 13.59
C LEU A 121 -0.68 -4.90 14.79
N PHE A 122 -1.50 -3.88 14.97
CA PHE A 122 -1.30 -2.86 16.00
C PHE A 122 -2.48 -2.81 16.96
N TYR A 123 -2.80 -3.89 17.67
CA TYR A 123 -3.94 -3.96 18.59
C TYR A 123 -4.06 -2.77 19.54
N PRO A 124 -2.97 -2.28 20.18
CA PRO A 124 -3.08 -1.13 21.08
C PRO A 124 -3.52 0.18 20.40
N ARG A 125 -3.37 0.28 19.08
CA ARG A 125 -3.75 1.46 18.28
C ARG A 125 -5.17 1.40 17.73
N TYR A 126 -5.83 0.23 17.82
CA TYR A 126 -7.16 0.04 17.27
C TYR A 126 -8.24 0.62 18.20
N SER A 127 -9.33 1.11 17.60
CA SER A 127 -10.58 1.34 18.32
C SER A 127 -11.08 0.04 18.96
N PHE A 128 -11.97 0.15 19.93
CA PHE A 128 -12.55 -1.04 20.56
C PHE A 128 -13.21 -1.97 19.54
N PHE A 129 -14.01 -1.42 18.63
CA PHE A 129 -14.66 -2.19 17.57
C PHE A 129 -13.66 -2.91 16.65
N ASP A 130 -12.66 -2.17 16.13
CA ASP A 130 -11.63 -2.74 15.26
C ASP A 130 -10.80 -3.80 15.99
N ARG A 131 -10.48 -3.58 17.26
CA ARG A 131 -9.74 -4.55 18.08
C ARG A 131 -10.49 -5.88 18.19
N VAL A 132 -11.78 -5.83 18.47
CA VAL A 132 -12.63 -7.04 18.57
C VAL A 132 -12.75 -7.72 17.21
N MET A 133 -13.04 -6.98 16.15
CA MET A 133 -13.23 -7.54 14.80
C MET A 133 -11.94 -8.13 14.23
N ILE A 134 -10.83 -7.44 14.37
CA ILE A 134 -9.54 -7.91 13.88
C ILE A 134 -9.07 -9.12 14.68
N ARG A 135 -9.27 -9.13 16.00
CA ARG A 135 -8.98 -10.29 16.83
C ARG A 135 -9.77 -11.53 16.38
N LEU A 136 -11.06 -11.37 16.09
CA LEU A 136 -11.91 -12.45 15.58
C LEU A 136 -11.39 -12.99 14.23
N ILE A 137 -11.07 -12.10 13.30
CA ILE A 137 -10.51 -12.47 11.99
C ILE A 137 -9.18 -13.21 12.17
N MET A 138 -8.30 -12.71 13.03
CA MET A 138 -7.00 -13.33 13.30
C MET A 138 -7.15 -14.70 13.96
N LYS A 139 -8.13 -14.88 14.86
CA LYS A 139 -8.44 -16.18 15.47
C LYS A 139 -8.88 -17.19 14.42
N ILE A 140 -9.77 -16.80 13.50
CA ILE A 140 -10.26 -17.67 12.42
C ILE A 140 -9.14 -18.01 11.43
N THR A 141 -8.24 -17.08 11.15
CA THR A 141 -7.18 -17.21 10.16
C THR A 141 -5.83 -17.67 10.73
N GLY A 142 -5.76 -18.02 12.01
CA GLY A 142 -4.57 -18.55 12.67
C GLY A 142 -3.49 -17.51 12.97
N GLY A 143 -3.86 -16.22 13.10
CA GLY A 143 -2.94 -15.13 13.44
C GLY A 143 -2.86 -14.85 14.95
N GLU A 144 -2.12 -13.78 15.29
CA GLU A 144 -1.95 -13.33 16.68
C GLU A 144 -3.25 -12.78 17.26
N THR A 145 -3.64 -13.23 18.46
CA THR A 145 -4.85 -12.82 19.16
C THR A 145 -4.61 -12.07 20.48
N ASP A 146 -3.35 -11.92 20.89
CA ASP A 146 -2.98 -11.12 22.06
C ASP A 146 -3.09 -9.64 21.76
N THR A 147 -4.12 -8.99 22.31
CA THR A 147 -4.43 -7.58 22.04
C THR A 147 -3.48 -6.58 22.71
N SER A 148 -2.50 -7.03 23.46
CA SER A 148 -1.41 -6.19 23.98
C SER A 148 -0.23 -6.06 23.03
N LYS A 149 -0.20 -6.86 21.95
CA LYS A 149 0.95 -6.95 21.05
C LYS A 149 0.82 -6.06 19.81
N GLU A 150 1.98 -5.63 19.33
CA GLU A 150 2.20 -5.12 17.98
C GLU A 150 3.10 -6.09 17.24
N VAL A 151 2.69 -6.54 16.04
CA VAL A 151 3.44 -7.50 15.22
C VAL A 151 3.61 -6.96 13.81
N GLU A 152 4.84 -6.82 13.35
CA GLU A 152 5.17 -6.43 11.99
C GLU A 152 5.42 -7.69 11.13
N TYR A 153 4.60 -7.87 10.08
CA TYR A 153 4.74 -8.99 9.15
C TYR A 153 5.44 -8.60 7.85
N THR A 154 5.77 -7.33 7.67
CA THR A 154 6.35 -6.81 6.43
C THR A 154 7.70 -7.46 6.14
N ASP A 155 7.84 -8.04 4.95
CA ASP A 155 9.11 -8.54 4.41
C ASP A 155 9.87 -7.36 3.76
N TRP A 156 10.85 -6.84 4.46
CA TRP A 156 11.64 -5.69 4.00
C TRP A 156 12.56 -6.00 2.82
N ASP A 157 12.97 -7.25 2.63
CA ASP A 157 13.73 -7.67 1.45
C ASP A 157 12.86 -7.59 0.20
N LYS A 158 11.59 -7.93 0.33
CA LYS A 158 10.60 -7.77 -0.74
C LYS A 158 10.35 -6.30 -1.09
N VAL A 159 10.30 -5.42 -0.09
CA VAL A 159 10.20 -3.96 -0.31
C VAL A 159 11.44 -3.45 -1.02
N LYS A 160 12.62 -3.87 -0.61
CA LYS A 160 13.89 -3.51 -1.26
C LYS A 160 13.94 -3.98 -2.72
N SER A 161 13.50 -5.20 -3.00
CA SER A 161 13.39 -5.71 -4.38
C SER A 161 12.44 -4.88 -5.24
N PHE A 162 11.32 -4.44 -4.67
CA PHE A 162 10.37 -3.54 -5.34
C PHE A 162 11.03 -2.21 -5.71
N VAL A 163 11.82 -1.62 -4.80
CA VAL A 163 12.59 -0.40 -5.09
C VAL A 163 13.52 -0.60 -6.27
N GLY A 164 14.27 -1.72 -6.32
CA GLY A 164 15.14 -2.05 -7.45
C GLY A 164 14.39 -2.05 -8.79
N LYS A 165 13.21 -2.68 -8.81
CA LYS A 165 12.34 -2.70 -9.99
C LYS A 165 11.81 -1.31 -10.38
N ILE A 166 11.49 -0.46 -9.39
CA ILE A 166 11.08 0.93 -9.64
C ILE A 166 12.21 1.71 -10.32
N GLU A 167 13.45 1.53 -9.89
CA GLU A 167 14.61 2.20 -10.49
C GLU A 167 14.88 1.75 -11.93
N GLU A 168 14.42 0.57 -12.33
CA GLU A 168 14.50 0.05 -13.70
C GLU A 168 13.39 0.58 -14.62
N LEU A 169 12.36 1.24 -14.09
CA LEU A 169 11.25 1.85 -14.85
C LEU A 169 11.61 3.23 -15.43
N ASN A 170 12.76 3.44 -15.99
CA ASN A 170 13.18 4.75 -16.55
C ASN A 170 12.82 4.89 -18.01
#